data_93f801e7d52964d71c78d78f571c6a05
#
_entry.id   93f801e7d52964d71c78d78f571c6a05
#
_cell.length_a   1.000
_cell.length_b   1.000
_cell.length_c   1.000
_cell.angle_alpha   90.00
_cell.angle_beta   90.00
_cell.angle_gamma   90.00
#
_symmetry.space_group_name_H-M   'P 1'
#
loop_
_entity.id
_entity.type
_entity.pdbx_description
1 polymer ?
#
loop_
_entity_poly.entity_id
_entity_poly.type
_entity_poly.pdbx_seq_one_letter_code
_entity_poly.pdbx_strand_id
1 'polypeptide(L)' 'MKICMAIGDSPPFKKYGGHRFETTFPGCEIYVKFSDEYLACVARTFTSTIYHPVGTAKMGAPDDPTAVVDPQLR' A
#
# COMPACT_ATOMS: atom_id res chain seq x y z
N MET A 1 4.18 0.65 -6.50
CA MET A 1 3.14 1.17 -7.43
C MET A 1 3.49 1.00 -8.91
N LYS A 2 4.69 1.35 -9.40
CA LYS A 2 5.07 1.20 -10.83
C LYS A 2 4.93 -0.23 -11.36
N ILE A 3 5.35 -1.23 -10.60
CA ILE A 3 5.20 -2.65 -10.99
C ILE A 3 3.72 -3.01 -11.15
N CYS A 4 2.85 -2.61 -10.21
CA CYS A 4 1.41 -2.86 -10.32
C CYS A 4 0.81 -2.20 -11.57
N MET A 5 1.27 -0.97 -11.89
CA MET A 5 0.85 -0.29 -13.11
C MET A 5 1.29 -1.03 -14.37
N ALA A 6 2.54 -1.52 -14.40
CA ALA A 6 3.06 -2.30 -15.52
C ALA A 6 2.28 -3.62 -15.72
N ILE A 7 1.89 -4.27 -14.62
CA ILE A 7 1.03 -5.47 -14.67
C ILE A 7 -0.34 -5.09 -15.26
N GLY A 8 -0.98 -4.03 -14.77
CA GLY A 8 -2.27 -3.57 -15.26
C GLY A 8 -2.27 -3.15 -16.74
N ASP A 9 -1.13 -2.65 -17.24
CA ASP A 9 -0.95 -2.27 -18.65
C ASP A 9 -0.60 -3.46 -19.56
N SER A 10 -0.41 -4.65 -19.01
CA SER A 10 0.01 -5.82 -19.77
C SER A 10 -1.09 -6.31 -20.74
N PRO A 11 -0.71 -7.01 -21.83
CA PRO A 11 -1.67 -7.46 -22.85
C PRO A 11 -2.84 -8.31 -22.32
N PRO A 12 -2.66 -9.22 -21.33
CA PRO A 12 -3.77 -9.96 -20.78
C PRO A 12 -4.87 -9.07 -20.17
N PHE A 13 -4.51 -8.03 -19.43
CA PHE A 13 -5.48 -7.11 -18.85
C PHE A 13 -6.16 -6.24 -19.91
N LYS A 14 -5.38 -5.72 -20.88
CA LYS A 14 -5.93 -4.92 -21.98
C LYS A 14 -6.92 -5.70 -22.84
N LYS A 15 -6.68 -6.99 -23.05
CA LYS A 15 -7.61 -7.87 -23.79
C LYS A 15 -9.02 -7.87 -23.21
N TYR A 16 -9.15 -7.70 -21.89
CA TYR A 16 -10.44 -7.66 -21.19
C TYR A 16 -10.91 -6.23 -20.88
N GLY A 17 -10.37 -5.21 -21.57
CA GLY A 17 -10.76 -3.82 -21.37
C GLY A 17 -10.15 -3.18 -20.13
N GLY A 18 -9.14 -3.80 -19.53
CA GLY A 18 -8.43 -3.23 -18.38
C GLY A 18 -7.71 -1.93 -18.75
N HIS A 19 -7.90 -0.89 -17.96
CA HIS A 19 -7.25 0.40 -18.12
C HIS A 19 -6.97 1.03 -16.76
N ARG A 20 -6.07 2.00 -16.73
CA ARG A 20 -5.77 2.74 -15.51
C ARG A 20 -6.95 3.63 -15.12
N PHE A 21 -7.13 3.81 -13.84
CA PHE A 21 -8.12 4.75 -13.32
C PHE A 21 -7.79 6.18 -13.77
N GLU A 22 -8.73 6.82 -14.46
CA GLU A 22 -8.48 8.10 -15.12
C GLU A 22 -8.67 9.31 -14.22
N THR A 23 -9.44 9.18 -13.13
CA THR A 23 -9.62 10.28 -12.19
C THR A 23 -8.32 10.56 -11.42
N THR A 24 -7.91 11.82 -11.36
CA THR A 24 -6.77 12.24 -10.56
C THR A 24 -7.11 12.14 -9.07
N PHE A 25 -6.17 11.67 -8.27
CA PHE A 25 -6.39 11.52 -6.83
C PHE A 25 -6.51 12.90 -6.17
N PRO A 26 -7.57 13.15 -5.38
CA PRO A 26 -7.78 14.45 -4.72
C PRO A 26 -6.58 14.84 -3.84
N GLY A 27 -6.12 16.07 -4.00
CA GLY A 27 -4.94 16.61 -3.31
C GLY A 27 -3.60 16.35 -4.01
N CYS A 28 -3.60 15.60 -5.13
CA CYS A 28 -2.40 15.33 -5.91
C CYS A 28 -2.45 15.91 -7.34
N GLU A 29 -3.39 16.81 -7.61
CA GLU A 29 -3.66 17.39 -8.94
C GLU A 29 -2.50 18.24 -9.47
N ILE A 30 -1.67 18.76 -8.59
CA ILE A 30 -0.51 19.59 -8.95
C ILE A 30 0.61 18.81 -9.63
N TYR A 31 0.59 17.48 -9.53
CA TYR A 31 1.61 16.61 -10.12
C TYR A 31 1.14 16.01 -11.44
N VAL A 32 2.08 15.82 -12.38
CA VAL A 32 1.80 15.11 -13.62
C VAL A 32 1.34 13.69 -13.29
N LYS A 33 0.17 13.32 -13.76
CA LYS A 33 -0.47 12.03 -13.48
C LYS A 33 0.45 10.86 -13.84
N PHE A 34 0.58 9.93 -12.90
CA PHE A 34 1.46 8.76 -12.99
C PHE A 34 2.97 9.05 -12.97
N SER A 35 3.40 10.31 -12.77
CA SER A 35 4.79 10.63 -12.46
C SER A 35 5.21 10.08 -11.10
N ASP A 36 6.50 10.08 -10.81
CA ASP A 36 7.02 9.61 -9.51
C ASP A 36 6.53 10.49 -8.36
N GLU A 37 6.44 11.79 -8.58
CA GLU A 37 5.92 12.76 -7.62
C GLU A 37 4.44 12.52 -7.35
N TYR A 38 3.64 12.26 -8.38
CA TYR A 38 2.23 11.90 -8.26
C TYR A 38 2.06 10.62 -7.46
N LEU A 39 2.78 9.57 -7.80
CA LEU A 39 2.72 8.27 -7.10
C LEU A 39 3.18 8.38 -5.64
N ALA A 40 4.18 9.20 -5.37
CA ALA A 40 4.63 9.49 -3.99
C ALA A 40 3.56 10.26 -3.20
N CYS A 41 2.89 11.23 -3.83
CA CYS A 41 1.76 11.95 -3.24
C CYS A 41 0.63 10.98 -2.89
N VAL A 42 0.18 10.17 -3.83
CA VAL A 42 -0.89 9.16 -3.61
C VAL A 42 -0.50 8.20 -2.49
N ALA A 43 0.74 7.71 -2.46
CA ALA A 43 1.22 6.81 -1.42
C ALA A 43 1.18 7.45 -0.03
N ARG A 44 1.51 8.74 0.11
CA ARG A 44 1.44 9.45 1.39
C ARG A 44 0.01 9.76 1.83
N THR A 45 -0.86 10.06 0.88
CA THR A 45 -2.23 10.53 1.16
C THR A 45 -3.20 9.36 1.40
N PHE A 46 -3.00 8.25 0.71
CA PHE A 46 -3.92 7.10 0.71
C PHE A 46 -3.22 5.79 1.09
N THR A 47 -2.46 5.82 2.18
CA THR A 47 -1.93 4.59 2.77
C THR A 47 -2.95 3.99 3.72
N SER A 48 -3.27 2.70 3.53
CA SER A 48 -4.14 1.95 4.41
C SER A 48 -3.58 0.56 4.69
N THR A 49 -3.94 -0.02 5.82
CA THR A 49 -3.50 -1.38 6.21
C THR A 49 -4.25 -2.47 5.47
N ILE A 50 -5.30 -2.13 4.71
CA ILE A 50 -6.17 -3.08 3.99
C ILE A 50 -6.68 -4.19 4.95
N TYR A 51 -7.15 -3.81 6.13
CA TYR A 51 -7.62 -4.72 7.19
C TYR A 51 -6.53 -5.66 7.76
N HIS A 52 -5.27 -5.29 7.69
CA HIS A 52 -4.13 -6.03 8.28
C HIS A 52 -3.41 -5.20 9.34
N PRO A 53 -4.10 -4.78 10.44
CA PRO A 53 -3.45 -4.03 11.52
C PRO A 53 -2.44 -4.92 12.25
N VAL A 54 -1.25 -4.38 12.52
CA VAL A 54 -0.20 -5.06 13.28
C VAL A 54 0.56 -4.06 14.17
N GLY A 55 1.18 -4.53 15.25
CA GLY A 55 2.16 -3.77 16.00
C GLY A 55 1.73 -3.30 17.39
N THR A 56 0.47 -3.48 17.80
CA THR A 56 -0.02 -3.08 19.15
C THR A 56 -0.01 -4.24 20.16
N ALA A 57 0.12 -5.48 19.71
CA ALA A 57 0.20 -6.67 20.55
C ALA A 57 1.42 -7.51 20.11
N LYS A 58 2.62 -6.99 20.42
CA LYS A 58 3.87 -7.60 20.02
C LYS A 58 4.12 -8.90 20.77
N MET A 59 4.51 -9.94 20.06
CA MET A 59 5.11 -11.16 20.61
C MET A 59 6.62 -10.94 20.78
N GLY A 60 7.19 -11.36 21.89
CA GLY A 60 8.62 -11.22 22.14
C GLY A 60 9.16 -12.21 23.15
N ALA A 61 10.47 -12.13 23.42
CA ALA A 61 11.11 -12.92 24.46
C ALA A 61 10.55 -12.55 25.85
N PRO A 62 10.61 -13.46 26.87
CA PRO A 62 10.08 -13.18 28.21
C PRO A 62 10.70 -11.97 28.91
N ASP A 63 11.89 -11.56 28.49
CA ASP A 63 12.63 -10.39 29.01
C ASP A 63 12.43 -9.12 28.18
N ASP A 64 11.62 -9.16 27.12
CA ASP A 64 11.27 -7.99 26.33
C ASP A 64 10.13 -7.20 27.00
N PRO A 65 10.43 -6.02 27.61
CA PRO A 65 9.41 -5.23 28.31
C PRO A 65 8.35 -4.63 27.37
N THR A 66 8.53 -4.72 26.05
CA THR A 66 7.59 -4.22 25.05
C THR A 66 6.70 -5.32 24.49
N ALA A 67 6.95 -6.58 24.84
CA ALA A 67 6.11 -7.70 24.43
C ALA A 67 4.86 -7.81 25.30
N VAL A 68 3.74 -8.20 24.70
CA VAL A 68 2.46 -8.43 25.36
C VAL A 68 2.24 -9.93 25.61
N VAL A 69 2.84 -10.76 24.77
CA VAL A 69 2.81 -12.22 24.87
C VAL A 69 4.17 -12.82 24.52
N ASP A 70 4.47 -13.98 25.09
CA ASP A 70 5.66 -14.77 24.75
C ASP A 70 5.41 -15.66 23.51
N PRO A 71 6.42 -16.40 23.02
CA PRO A 71 6.26 -17.31 21.88
C PRO A 71 5.26 -18.46 22.12
N GLN A 72 4.85 -18.72 23.35
CA GLN A 72 3.82 -19.68 23.70
C GLN A 72 2.43 -19.03 23.83
N LEU A 73 2.29 -17.74 23.45
CA LEU A 73 1.06 -16.96 23.53
C LEU A 73 0.52 -16.76 24.97
N ARG A 74 1.41 -16.65 25.95
CA ARG A 74 1.06 -16.43 27.39
C ARG A 74 1.37 -15.00 27.79
#